data_34ad90eda712934fff827f4f5b7a5701
#
_entry.id   34ad90eda712934fff827f4f5b7a5701
#
_cell.length_a   1.000
_cell.length_b   1.000
_cell.length_c   1.000
_cell.angle_alpha   90.00
_cell.angle_beta   90.00
_cell.angle_gamma   90.00
#
_symmetry.space_group_name_H-M   'P 1'
#
loop_
_entity.id
_entity.type
_entity.pdbx_description
1 polymer ?
#
loop_
_entity_poly.entity_id
_entity_poly.type
_entity_poly.pdbx_seq_one_letter_code
_entity_poly.pdbx_strand_id
1 'polypeptide(L)'
;LDGTLVDSAPDLAVALNKTLVEFSLPTHAESVIRNWVGNGARVLVERGLRASIDSTKEEDIDNALVRFLLHYREAVCVHSALYKGVENTLRTLHNQGFNLALVTNKPFEFIAPILEAFSLTSLFCITLGGDSHKEKKPSPMPLLHVCNELGVGVNQCIMVGDSKNDILAAKAASMKSIGLTYGYNYGQDISQYNPDWVFDSFEEILSLQVAAISCN
;
A
#
# COMPACT_ATOMS: atom_id res chain seq x y z
N LEU A 1 1.29 2.56 -0.65
CA LEU A 1 2.68 2.23 -0.90
C LEU A 1 2.77 1.07 -1.89
N ASP A 2 2.60 -0.18 -1.40
CA ASP A 2 2.58 -1.36 -2.25
C ASP A 2 1.39 -1.28 -3.20
N GLY A 3 1.59 -1.45 -4.50
CA GLY A 3 0.57 -1.37 -5.54
C GLY A 3 0.19 0.06 -5.97
N THR A 4 0.47 1.06 -5.15
CA THR A 4 0.16 2.46 -5.46
C THR A 4 1.39 3.22 -5.97
N LEU A 5 2.46 3.23 -5.19
CA LEU A 5 3.72 3.90 -5.51
C LEU A 5 4.77 2.92 -6.03
N VAL A 6 4.83 1.74 -5.45
CA VAL A 6 5.88 0.74 -5.65
C VAL A 6 5.25 -0.59 -6.06
N ASP A 7 5.77 -1.18 -7.12
CA ASP A 7 5.59 -2.60 -7.42
C ASP A 7 6.55 -3.40 -6.53
N SER A 8 6.08 -3.81 -5.35
CA SER A 8 6.84 -4.54 -4.34
C SER A 8 6.55 -6.04 -4.32
N ALA A 9 5.63 -6.52 -5.16
CA ALA A 9 5.26 -7.93 -5.20
C ALA A 9 6.43 -8.87 -5.47
N PRO A 10 7.44 -8.53 -6.30
CA PRO A 10 8.59 -9.40 -6.51
C PRO A 10 9.34 -9.72 -5.22
N ASP A 11 9.69 -8.72 -4.41
CA ASP A 11 10.43 -8.93 -3.15
C ASP A 11 9.58 -9.63 -2.09
N LEU A 12 8.28 -9.31 -2.02
CA LEU A 12 7.33 -10.00 -1.15
C LEU A 12 7.19 -11.48 -1.53
N ALA A 13 7.19 -11.81 -2.83
CA ALA A 13 7.12 -13.17 -3.33
C ALA A 13 8.39 -13.95 -2.99
N VAL A 14 9.56 -13.34 -3.12
CA VAL A 14 10.84 -13.98 -2.74
C VAL A 14 10.83 -14.30 -1.24
N ALA A 15 10.45 -13.35 -0.39
CA ALA A 15 10.42 -13.55 1.07
C ALA A 15 9.41 -14.63 1.48
N LEU A 16 8.19 -14.61 0.89
CA LEU A 16 7.17 -15.61 1.18
C LEU A 16 7.62 -17.02 0.73
N ASN A 17 8.17 -17.15 -0.48
CA ASN A 17 8.62 -18.43 -1.00
C ASN A 17 9.82 -19.00 -0.20
N LYS A 18 10.75 -18.16 0.25
CA LYS A 18 11.81 -18.59 1.19
C LYS A 18 11.21 -19.15 2.48
N THR A 19 10.21 -18.47 3.02
CA THR A 19 9.49 -18.93 4.22
C THR A 19 8.82 -20.28 3.98
N LEU A 20 8.08 -20.44 2.88
CA LEU A 20 7.41 -21.70 2.55
C LEU A 20 8.41 -22.86 2.41
N VAL A 21 9.56 -22.64 1.79
CA VAL A 21 10.63 -23.64 1.68
C VAL A 21 11.15 -24.07 3.05
N GLU A 22 11.36 -23.15 4.00
CA GLU A 22 11.78 -23.48 5.37
C GLU A 22 10.76 -24.37 6.09
N PHE A 23 9.47 -24.18 5.79
CA PHE A 23 8.39 -25.04 6.32
C PHE A 23 8.13 -26.30 5.49
N SER A 24 9.01 -26.59 4.51
CA SER A 24 8.88 -27.75 3.59
C SER A 24 7.56 -27.72 2.80
N LEU A 25 7.08 -26.53 2.44
CA LEU A 25 5.86 -26.29 1.70
C LEU A 25 6.15 -25.90 0.24
N PRO A 26 5.23 -26.14 -0.69
CA PRO A 26 5.36 -25.72 -2.08
C PRO A 26 5.38 -24.20 -2.20
N THR A 27 6.18 -23.68 -3.13
CA THR A 27 6.25 -22.28 -3.50
C THR A 27 5.14 -21.89 -4.48
N HIS A 28 4.87 -20.58 -4.58
CA HIS A 28 3.87 -20.05 -5.49
C HIS A 28 4.49 -19.09 -6.48
N ALA A 29 3.92 -19.01 -7.69
CA ALA A 29 4.32 -18.03 -8.69
C ALA A 29 4.04 -16.60 -8.17
N GLU A 30 4.90 -15.65 -8.54
CA GLU A 30 4.73 -14.23 -8.17
C GLU A 30 3.36 -13.70 -8.58
N SER A 31 2.86 -14.06 -9.76
CA SER A 31 1.54 -13.65 -10.25
C SER A 31 0.37 -14.07 -9.34
N VAL A 32 0.52 -15.19 -8.62
CA VAL A 32 -0.45 -15.65 -7.61
C VAL A 32 -0.31 -14.82 -6.33
N ILE A 33 0.95 -14.66 -5.84
CA ILE A 33 1.26 -13.94 -4.61
C ILE A 33 0.85 -12.46 -4.74
N ARG A 34 1.00 -11.86 -5.90
CA ARG A 34 0.56 -10.50 -6.21
C ARG A 34 -0.89 -10.23 -5.85
N ASN A 35 -1.78 -11.20 -6.06
CA ASN A 35 -3.19 -11.12 -5.69
C ASN A 35 -3.44 -11.26 -4.18
N TRP A 36 -2.44 -11.56 -3.39
CA TRP A 36 -2.54 -11.68 -1.94
C TRP A 36 -2.06 -10.44 -1.19
N VAL A 37 -1.38 -9.52 -1.87
CA VAL A 37 -0.82 -8.29 -1.29
C VAL A 37 -1.94 -7.29 -0.96
N GLY A 38 -1.73 -6.43 0.05
CA GLY A 38 -2.59 -5.28 0.38
C GLY A 38 -3.25 -5.33 1.77
N ASN A 39 -3.29 -6.50 2.45
CA ASN A 39 -3.88 -6.64 3.79
C ASN A 39 -2.85 -6.69 4.93
N GLY A 40 -1.58 -6.44 4.63
CA GLY A 40 -0.45 -6.55 5.57
C GLY A 40 0.20 -7.92 5.59
N ALA A 41 1.37 -7.99 6.24
CA ALA A 41 2.26 -9.16 6.18
C ALA A 41 1.60 -10.44 6.69
N ARG A 42 0.89 -10.39 7.84
CA ARG A 42 0.24 -11.56 8.42
C ARG A 42 -0.76 -12.22 7.48
N VAL A 43 -1.59 -11.42 6.80
CA VAL A 43 -2.59 -11.95 5.86
C VAL A 43 -1.93 -12.52 4.59
N LEU A 44 -0.82 -11.91 4.14
CA LEU A 44 -0.04 -12.45 3.02
C LEU A 44 0.52 -13.84 3.36
N VAL A 45 1.13 -13.98 4.53
CA VAL A 45 1.67 -15.27 5.02
C VAL A 45 0.56 -16.31 5.21
N GLU A 46 -0.55 -15.93 5.84
CA GLU A 46 -1.72 -16.80 6.00
C GLU A 46 -2.23 -17.35 4.67
N ARG A 47 -2.36 -16.47 3.65
CA ARG A 47 -2.79 -16.89 2.30
C ARG A 47 -1.79 -17.86 1.67
N GLY A 48 -0.50 -17.61 1.81
CA GLY A 48 0.55 -18.51 1.33
C GLY A 48 0.50 -19.89 1.98
N LEU A 49 0.33 -19.96 3.29
CA LEU A 49 0.20 -21.21 4.02
C LEU A 49 -1.08 -21.96 3.63
N ARG A 50 -2.23 -21.28 3.64
CA ARG A 50 -3.53 -21.91 3.29
C ARG A 50 -3.60 -22.39 1.84
N ALA A 51 -2.84 -21.78 0.94
CA ALA A 51 -2.71 -22.26 -0.45
C ALA A 51 -1.79 -23.48 -0.57
N SER A 52 -1.00 -23.78 0.47
CA SER A 52 0.00 -24.85 0.47
C SER A 52 -0.40 -26.07 1.29
N ILE A 53 -1.30 -25.91 2.28
CA ILE A 53 -1.76 -26.99 3.19
C ILE A 53 -3.24 -26.83 3.54
N ASP A 54 -3.94 -27.97 3.67
CA ASP A 54 -5.40 -28.00 3.92
C ASP A 54 -5.79 -27.51 5.32
N SER A 55 -4.89 -27.58 6.30
CA SER A 55 -5.16 -27.19 7.67
C SER A 55 -4.00 -26.34 8.21
N THR A 56 -4.28 -25.06 8.48
CA THR A 56 -3.32 -24.09 9.03
C THR A 56 -3.80 -23.64 10.40
N LYS A 57 -2.98 -23.79 11.43
CA LYS A 57 -3.26 -23.28 12.78
C LYS A 57 -2.72 -21.86 12.92
N GLU A 58 -3.25 -21.10 13.88
CA GLU A 58 -2.77 -19.75 14.19
C GLU A 58 -1.27 -19.72 14.56
N GLU A 59 -0.80 -20.74 15.30
CA GLU A 59 0.61 -20.90 15.66
C GLU A 59 1.52 -21.05 14.42
N ASP A 60 1.06 -21.80 13.40
CA ASP A 60 1.81 -21.94 12.15
C ASP A 60 1.95 -20.61 11.43
N ILE A 61 0.86 -19.81 11.43
CA ILE A 61 0.85 -18.46 10.83
C ILE A 61 1.82 -17.54 11.58
N ASP A 62 1.79 -17.54 12.91
CA ASP A 62 2.65 -16.70 13.74
C ASP A 62 4.14 -17.07 13.54
N ASN A 63 4.47 -18.36 13.53
CA ASN A 63 5.83 -18.85 13.28
C ASN A 63 6.31 -18.48 11.87
N ALA A 64 5.48 -18.69 10.86
CA ALA A 64 5.80 -18.33 9.47
C ALA A 64 5.94 -16.82 9.28
N LEU A 65 5.11 -16.01 9.98
CA LEU A 65 5.21 -14.56 9.94
C LEU A 65 6.56 -14.06 10.43
N VAL A 66 7.07 -14.62 11.53
CA VAL A 66 8.41 -14.28 12.06
C VAL A 66 9.49 -14.55 11.00
N ARG A 67 9.43 -15.70 10.33
CA ARG A 67 10.40 -16.06 9.28
C ARG A 67 10.28 -15.17 8.05
N PHE A 68 9.03 -14.89 7.61
CA PHE A 68 8.76 -13.99 6.52
C PHE A 68 9.34 -12.58 6.76
N LEU A 69 9.12 -12.02 7.96
CA LEU A 69 9.63 -10.69 8.29
C LEU A 69 11.17 -10.66 8.31
N LEU A 70 11.82 -11.74 8.75
CA LEU A 70 13.29 -11.86 8.68
C LEU A 70 13.78 -11.87 7.23
N HIS A 71 13.21 -12.73 6.37
CA HIS A 71 13.59 -12.79 4.94
C HIS A 71 13.31 -11.48 4.21
N TYR A 72 12.18 -10.85 4.52
CA TYR A 72 11.83 -9.58 3.88
C TYR A 72 12.75 -8.45 4.33
N ARG A 73 13.17 -8.41 5.61
CA ARG A 73 14.12 -7.41 6.13
C ARG A 73 15.48 -7.49 5.45
N GLU A 74 15.93 -8.69 5.08
CA GLU A 74 17.21 -8.90 4.38
C GLU A 74 17.19 -8.38 2.93
N ALA A 75 16.02 -8.22 2.32
CA ALA A 75 15.87 -7.89 0.90
C ALA A 75 14.61 -7.05 0.63
N VAL A 76 14.46 -5.93 1.31
CA VAL A 76 13.23 -5.11 1.30
C VAL A 76 12.94 -4.48 -0.06
N CYS A 77 13.96 -4.10 -0.83
CA CYS A 77 13.80 -3.33 -2.07
C CYS A 77 14.90 -3.70 -3.09
N VAL A 78 14.98 -4.99 -3.44
CA VAL A 78 15.97 -5.53 -4.40
C VAL A 78 15.39 -5.57 -5.81
N HIS A 79 14.16 -6.02 -5.96
CA HIS A 79 13.46 -6.18 -7.23
C HIS A 79 12.25 -5.24 -7.34
N SER A 80 11.94 -4.50 -6.28
CA SER A 80 10.87 -3.52 -6.27
C SER A 80 11.20 -2.33 -7.19
N ALA A 81 10.19 -1.75 -7.83
CA ALA A 81 10.33 -0.59 -8.69
C ALA A 81 9.19 0.41 -8.48
N LEU A 82 9.45 1.69 -8.71
CA LEU A 82 8.38 2.68 -8.76
C LEU A 82 7.50 2.44 -9.99
N TYR A 83 6.19 2.60 -9.83
CA TYR A 83 5.32 2.71 -10.99
C TYR A 83 5.65 3.98 -11.79
N LYS A 84 5.36 3.90 -13.09
CA LYS A 84 5.64 5.00 -14.02
C LYS A 84 4.99 6.29 -13.54
N GLY A 85 5.74 7.39 -13.57
CA GLY A 85 5.27 8.73 -13.23
C GLY A 85 5.19 9.05 -11.74
N VAL A 86 5.32 8.07 -10.84
CA VAL A 86 5.18 8.28 -9.39
C VAL A 86 6.15 9.32 -8.87
N GLU A 87 7.45 9.16 -9.14
CA GLU A 87 8.47 10.09 -8.62
C GLU A 87 8.22 11.51 -9.08
N ASN A 88 8.02 11.71 -10.38
CA ASN A 88 7.80 13.05 -10.95
C ASN A 88 6.54 13.70 -10.39
N THR A 89 5.44 12.95 -10.27
CA THR A 89 4.17 13.45 -9.74
C THR A 89 4.29 13.85 -8.27
N LEU A 90 4.91 12.99 -7.43
CA LEU A 90 5.12 13.31 -6.01
C LEU A 90 5.97 14.55 -5.82
N ARG A 91 7.09 14.68 -6.57
CA ARG A 91 7.95 15.86 -6.52
C ARG A 91 7.21 17.12 -7.00
N THR A 92 6.40 17.03 -8.04
CA THR A 92 5.59 18.13 -8.54
C THR A 92 4.60 18.59 -7.48
N LEU A 93 3.83 17.68 -6.88
CA LEU A 93 2.88 18.00 -5.81
C LEU A 93 3.58 18.63 -4.60
N HIS A 94 4.69 18.07 -4.17
CA HIS A 94 5.49 18.60 -3.06
C HIS A 94 5.97 20.04 -3.34
N ASN A 95 6.53 20.29 -4.53
CA ASN A 95 7.02 21.60 -4.94
C ASN A 95 5.90 22.65 -5.07
N GLN A 96 4.67 22.22 -5.29
CA GLN A 96 3.48 23.07 -5.30
C GLN A 96 2.91 23.33 -3.90
N GLY A 97 3.54 22.78 -2.86
CA GLY A 97 3.14 23.02 -1.46
C GLY A 97 2.07 22.09 -0.93
N PHE A 98 1.76 20.98 -1.64
CA PHE A 98 0.86 19.97 -1.08
C PHE A 98 1.53 19.17 0.03
N ASN A 99 0.83 18.98 1.14
CA ASN A 99 1.23 18.04 2.17
C ASN A 99 1.00 16.61 1.69
N LEU A 100 2.06 15.83 1.60
CA LEU A 100 1.98 14.42 1.23
C LEU A 100 2.10 13.56 2.48
N ALA A 101 1.12 12.68 2.70
CA ALA A 101 1.14 11.71 3.78
C ALA A 101 1.06 10.29 3.22
N LEU A 102 1.82 9.37 3.81
CA LEU A 102 1.82 7.96 3.44
C LEU A 102 1.07 7.14 4.49
N VAL A 103 -0.03 6.48 4.08
CA VAL A 103 -0.80 5.56 4.93
C VAL A 103 -0.85 4.20 4.26
N THR A 104 -0.25 3.18 4.87
CA THR A 104 -0.14 1.83 4.30
C THR A 104 -0.49 0.75 5.31
N ASN A 105 -0.94 -0.43 4.82
CA ASN A 105 -1.12 -1.62 5.64
C ASN A 105 0.18 -2.42 5.84
N LYS A 106 1.28 -2.00 5.18
CA LYS A 106 2.63 -2.55 5.37
C LYS A 106 3.12 -2.27 6.80
N PRO A 107 3.85 -3.20 7.46
CA PRO A 107 4.46 -2.91 8.76
C PRO A 107 5.39 -1.68 8.68
N PHE A 108 5.34 -0.84 9.69
CA PHE A 108 6.01 0.47 9.72
C PHE A 108 7.52 0.37 9.47
N GLU A 109 8.17 -0.65 10.03
CA GLU A 109 9.62 -0.85 9.90
C GLU A 109 10.13 -0.92 8.46
N PHE A 110 9.27 -1.29 7.49
CA PHE A 110 9.64 -1.41 6.08
C PHE A 110 9.37 -0.14 5.25
N ILE A 111 8.77 0.89 5.83
CA ILE A 111 8.44 2.12 5.09
C ILE A 111 9.72 2.89 4.77
N ALA A 112 10.52 3.21 5.80
CA ALA A 112 11.72 4.01 5.64
C ALA A 112 12.73 3.39 4.64
N PRO A 113 13.11 2.10 4.72
CA PRO A 113 14.03 1.50 3.76
C PRO A 113 13.55 1.61 2.29
N ILE A 114 12.23 1.48 2.05
CA ILE A 114 11.66 1.60 0.70
C ILE A 114 11.70 3.05 0.22
N LEU A 115 11.29 4.00 1.05
CA LEU A 115 11.31 5.42 0.69
C LEU A 115 12.75 5.91 0.45
N GLU A 116 13.72 5.44 1.23
CA GLU A 116 15.14 5.75 1.06
C GLU A 116 15.69 5.21 -0.25
N ALA A 117 15.38 3.95 -0.61
CA ALA A 117 15.82 3.33 -1.84
C ALA A 117 15.40 4.12 -3.09
N PHE A 118 14.25 4.81 -3.03
CA PHE A 118 13.74 5.64 -4.12
C PHE A 118 13.92 7.16 -3.89
N SER A 119 14.63 7.57 -2.85
CA SER A 119 14.85 8.99 -2.51
C SER A 119 13.55 9.81 -2.35
N LEU A 120 12.53 9.18 -1.74
CA LEU A 120 11.20 9.77 -1.54
C LEU A 120 10.93 10.20 -0.10
N THR A 121 11.82 9.88 0.86
CA THR A 121 11.60 10.10 2.30
C THR A 121 11.22 11.54 2.63
N SER A 122 11.92 12.53 2.05
CA SER A 122 11.71 13.96 2.32
C SER A 122 10.40 14.52 1.74
N LEU A 123 9.70 13.76 0.89
CA LEU A 123 8.46 14.20 0.27
C LEU A 123 7.25 14.01 1.19
N PHE A 124 7.33 13.13 2.18
CA PHE A 124 6.22 12.80 3.06
C PHE A 124 6.39 13.45 4.44
N CYS A 125 5.41 14.27 4.82
CA CYS A 125 5.39 14.91 6.15
C CYS A 125 4.92 13.94 7.26
N ILE A 126 4.11 12.93 6.92
CA ILE A 126 3.62 11.89 7.84
C ILE A 126 3.69 10.54 7.14
N THR A 127 4.15 9.50 7.87
CA THR A 127 4.11 8.11 7.41
C THR A 127 3.50 7.22 8.47
N LEU A 128 2.50 6.40 8.09
CA LEU A 128 1.82 5.44 8.96
C LEU A 128 1.84 4.05 8.34
N GLY A 129 2.29 3.08 9.12
CA GLY A 129 2.25 1.66 8.80
C GLY A 129 0.97 0.98 9.31
N GLY A 130 0.80 -0.28 8.94
CA GLY A 130 -0.35 -1.08 9.35
C GLY A 130 -0.42 -1.41 10.85
N ASP A 131 0.65 -1.16 11.55
CA ASP A 131 0.87 -1.36 12.99
C ASP A 131 1.04 -0.03 13.76
N SER A 132 0.93 1.12 13.10
CA SER A 132 1.04 2.45 13.73
C SER A 132 -0.17 2.77 14.61
N HIS A 133 -1.31 2.14 14.38
CA HIS A 133 -2.55 2.29 15.13
C HIS A 133 -3.21 0.95 15.43
N LYS A 134 -4.23 0.96 16.30
CA LYS A 134 -5.03 -0.24 16.62
C LYS A 134 -5.75 -0.80 15.39
N GLU A 135 -6.09 0.07 14.45
CA GLU A 135 -6.81 -0.27 13.22
C GLU A 135 -6.03 0.21 12.01
N LYS A 136 -6.12 -0.55 10.93
CA LYS A 136 -5.56 -0.24 9.62
C LYS A 136 -6.67 -0.15 8.57
N LYS A 137 -6.34 0.32 7.35
CA LYS A 137 -7.31 0.35 6.25
C LYS A 137 -7.92 -1.05 6.02
N PRO A 138 -9.26 -1.19 5.88
CA PRO A 138 -10.23 -0.17 5.48
C PRO A 138 -10.84 0.67 6.62
N SER A 139 -10.34 0.60 7.87
CA SER A 139 -10.78 1.57 8.90
C SER A 139 -10.38 2.99 8.49
N PRO A 140 -11.25 4.00 8.75
CA PRO A 140 -10.94 5.40 8.50
C PRO A 140 -9.92 5.98 9.48
N MET A 141 -9.67 5.32 10.60
CA MET A 141 -8.89 5.87 11.71
C MET A 141 -7.51 6.39 11.31
N PRO A 142 -6.70 5.68 10.48
CA PRO A 142 -5.39 6.21 10.08
C PRO A 142 -5.50 7.48 9.21
N LEU A 143 -6.53 7.59 8.36
CA LEU A 143 -6.74 8.78 7.53
C LEU A 143 -7.18 9.97 8.37
N LEU A 144 -8.11 9.77 9.32
CA LEU A 144 -8.58 10.80 10.24
C LEU A 144 -7.45 11.28 11.16
N HIS A 145 -6.56 10.38 11.58
CA HIS A 145 -5.38 10.74 12.36
C HIS A 145 -4.47 11.69 11.58
N VAL A 146 -4.18 11.40 10.30
CA VAL A 146 -3.38 12.29 9.43
C VAL A 146 -4.03 13.66 9.29
N CYS A 147 -5.34 13.73 9.07
CA CYS A 147 -6.06 15.02 8.98
C CYS A 147 -5.91 15.83 10.27
N ASN A 148 -6.03 15.17 11.42
CA ASN A 148 -5.89 15.82 12.73
C ASN A 148 -4.46 16.34 12.96
N GLU A 149 -3.44 15.54 12.69
CA GLU A 149 -2.04 15.94 12.82
C GLU A 149 -1.66 17.13 11.92
N LEU A 150 -2.24 17.19 10.71
CA LEU A 150 -2.00 18.27 9.77
C LEU A 150 -2.91 19.49 10.01
N GLY A 151 -3.90 19.39 10.89
CA GLY A 151 -4.87 20.46 11.16
C GLY A 151 -5.76 20.80 9.96
N VAL A 152 -6.06 19.81 9.10
CA VAL A 152 -6.86 19.99 7.88
C VAL A 152 -8.19 19.22 7.95
N GLY A 153 -9.19 19.74 7.27
CA GLY A 153 -10.48 19.05 7.11
C GLY A 153 -10.38 17.87 6.13
N VAL A 154 -11.16 16.82 6.34
CA VAL A 154 -11.19 15.64 5.44
C VAL A 154 -11.59 16.01 4.02
N ASN A 155 -12.39 17.05 3.83
CA ASN A 155 -12.80 17.58 2.52
C ASN A 155 -11.67 18.30 1.76
N GLN A 156 -10.55 18.58 2.43
CA GLN A 156 -9.34 19.15 1.83
C GLN A 156 -8.32 18.08 1.46
N CYS A 157 -8.63 16.80 1.72
CA CYS A 157 -7.75 15.67 1.50
C CYS A 157 -8.30 14.74 0.42
N ILE A 158 -7.41 14.06 -0.27
CA ILE A 158 -7.74 13.02 -1.25
C ILE A 158 -6.91 11.78 -0.91
N MET A 159 -7.57 10.63 -0.74
CA MET A 159 -6.92 9.34 -0.64
C MET A 159 -6.61 8.81 -2.04
N VAL A 160 -5.36 8.46 -2.29
CA VAL A 160 -4.94 7.79 -3.53
C VAL A 160 -4.53 6.37 -3.21
N GLY A 161 -5.11 5.40 -3.89
CA GLY A 161 -4.79 3.99 -3.67
C GLY A 161 -5.26 3.08 -4.78
N ASP A 162 -4.79 1.84 -4.75
CA ASP A 162 -5.01 0.83 -5.78
C ASP A 162 -5.96 -0.28 -5.34
N SER A 163 -6.36 -0.32 -4.06
CA SER A 163 -7.14 -1.41 -3.51
C SER A 163 -8.44 -0.97 -2.87
N LYS A 164 -9.36 -1.92 -2.71
CA LYS A 164 -10.60 -1.69 -1.97
C LYS A 164 -10.38 -1.15 -0.56
N ASN A 165 -9.26 -1.50 0.08
CA ASN A 165 -8.96 -1.03 1.43
C ASN A 165 -8.79 0.49 1.47
N ASP A 166 -8.21 1.07 0.41
CA ASP A 166 -8.00 2.50 0.28
C ASP A 166 -9.31 3.25 0.09
N ILE A 167 -10.12 2.76 -0.87
CA ILE A 167 -11.38 3.40 -1.22
C ILE A 167 -12.40 3.29 -0.09
N LEU A 168 -12.48 2.12 0.57
CA LEU A 168 -13.40 1.94 1.70
C LEU A 168 -12.99 2.78 2.92
N ALA A 169 -11.68 2.90 3.20
CA ALA A 169 -11.18 3.78 4.27
C ALA A 169 -11.53 5.24 4.00
N ALA A 170 -11.33 5.72 2.76
CA ALA A 170 -11.68 7.07 2.34
C ALA A 170 -13.18 7.34 2.48
N LYS A 171 -14.03 6.42 2.01
CA LYS A 171 -15.49 6.53 2.15
C LYS A 171 -15.93 6.59 3.62
N ALA A 172 -15.38 5.71 4.46
CA ALA A 172 -15.68 5.70 5.87
C ALA A 172 -15.23 6.99 6.59
N ALA A 173 -14.18 7.64 6.09
CA ALA A 173 -13.71 8.95 6.55
C ALA A 173 -14.48 10.14 5.91
N SER A 174 -15.40 9.92 4.97
CA SER A 174 -16.01 10.97 4.14
C SER A 174 -14.98 11.79 3.36
N MET A 175 -13.87 11.16 2.98
CA MET A 175 -12.77 11.72 2.20
C MET A 175 -12.92 11.32 0.74
N LYS A 176 -12.57 12.23 -0.18
CA LYS A 176 -12.51 11.91 -1.61
C LYS A 176 -11.40 10.91 -1.91
N SER A 177 -11.59 10.12 -2.98
CA SER A 177 -10.68 9.05 -3.33
C SER A 177 -10.39 8.93 -4.82
N ILE A 178 -9.15 8.56 -5.13
CA ILE A 178 -8.68 8.16 -6.46
C ILE A 178 -8.35 6.69 -6.41
N GLY A 179 -8.98 5.90 -7.28
CA GLY A 179 -8.65 4.50 -7.52
C GLY A 179 -7.67 4.36 -8.68
N LEU A 180 -6.57 3.63 -8.48
CA LEU A 180 -5.58 3.34 -9.53
C LEU A 180 -5.79 1.92 -10.06
N THR A 181 -5.81 1.76 -11.39
CA THR A 181 -6.18 0.49 -12.02
C THR A 181 -5.02 -0.53 -12.08
N TYR A 182 -3.78 -0.07 -11.97
CA TYR A 182 -2.58 -0.87 -12.21
C TYR A 182 -2.05 -1.66 -11.00
N GLY A 183 -2.58 -1.41 -9.80
CA GLY A 183 -2.05 -1.98 -8.55
C GLY A 183 -2.60 -3.35 -8.18
N TYR A 184 -2.66 -3.62 -6.87
CA TYR A 184 -3.02 -4.92 -6.29
C TYR A 184 -4.44 -4.91 -5.70
N ASN A 185 -5.44 -5.16 -6.50
CA ASN A 185 -6.83 -5.22 -6.04
C ASN A 185 -7.43 -6.62 -6.14
N TYR A 186 -6.66 -7.66 -5.80
CA TYR A 186 -7.13 -9.05 -5.71
C TYR A 186 -7.77 -9.56 -7.02
N GLY A 187 -7.34 -9.03 -8.18
CA GLY A 187 -7.94 -9.32 -9.49
C GLY A 187 -9.30 -8.67 -9.72
N GLN A 188 -9.73 -7.74 -8.88
CA GLN A 188 -10.99 -7.02 -8.99
C GLN A 188 -10.78 -5.62 -9.58
N ASP A 189 -11.75 -5.14 -10.36
CA ASP A 189 -11.75 -3.78 -10.87
C ASP A 189 -12.00 -2.79 -9.71
N ILE A 190 -11.11 -1.80 -9.55
CA ILE A 190 -11.20 -0.78 -8.50
C ILE A 190 -12.46 0.09 -8.64
N SER A 191 -12.98 0.25 -9.85
CA SER A 191 -14.20 1.03 -10.12
C SER A 191 -15.43 0.50 -9.40
N GLN A 192 -15.48 -0.81 -9.08
CA GLN A 192 -16.57 -1.46 -8.34
C GLN A 192 -16.75 -0.87 -6.93
N TYR A 193 -15.71 -0.25 -6.38
CA TYR A 193 -15.76 0.42 -5.08
C TYR A 193 -16.16 1.89 -5.17
N ASN A 194 -16.49 2.37 -6.39
CA ASN A 194 -16.95 3.73 -6.69
C ASN A 194 -16.04 4.81 -6.03
N PRO A 195 -14.75 4.90 -6.36
CA PRO A 195 -13.94 6.05 -6.00
C PRO A 195 -14.47 7.30 -6.72
N ASP A 196 -14.09 8.51 -6.28
CA ASP A 196 -14.48 9.75 -6.96
C ASP A 196 -13.84 9.86 -8.35
N TRP A 197 -12.63 9.34 -8.52
CA TRP A 197 -11.92 9.25 -9.80
C TRP A 197 -11.25 7.89 -9.95
N VAL A 198 -11.12 7.43 -11.19
CA VAL A 198 -10.36 6.24 -11.58
C VAL A 198 -9.31 6.66 -12.60
N PHE A 199 -8.05 6.33 -12.33
CA PHE A 199 -6.92 6.66 -13.20
C PHE A 199 -6.10 5.42 -13.54
N ASP A 200 -5.59 5.39 -14.78
CA ASP A 200 -4.73 4.32 -15.29
C ASP A 200 -3.24 4.61 -15.04
N SER A 201 -2.91 5.84 -14.68
CA SER A 201 -1.56 6.25 -14.33
C SER A 201 -1.52 7.21 -13.15
N PHE A 202 -0.41 7.20 -12.40
CA PHE A 202 -0.22 8.10 -11.26
C PHE A 202 -0.11 9.58 -11.71
N GLU A 203 0.35 9.82 -12.93
CA GLU A 203 0.52 11.17 -13.50
C GLU A 203 -0.81 11.91 -13.68
N GLU A 204 -1.91 11.19 -13.88
CA GLU A 204 -3.23 11.79 -14.07
C GLU A 204 -3.72 12.59 -12.86
N ILE A 205 -3.16 12.35 -11.68
CA ILE A 205 -3.45 13.13 -10.46
C ILE A 205 -3.19 14.62 -10.69
N LEU A 206 -2.17 14.96 -11.50
CA LEU A 206 -1.84 16.36 -11.81
C LEU A 206 -2.94 17.06 -12.61
N SER A 207 -3.80 16.34 -13.32
CA SER A 207 -4.90 16.91 -14.06
C SER A 207 -6.00 17.52 -13.17
N LEU A 208 -6.16 17.00 -11.95
CA LEU A 208 -7.13 17.52 -10.98
C LEU A 208 -6.80 18.92 -10.49
N GLN A 209 -5.51 19.31 -10.51
CA GLN A 209 -5.07 20.63 -10.06
C GLN A 209 -5.51 21.75 -10.98
N VAL A 210 -5.62 21.47 -12.28
CA VAL A 210 -6.04 22.45 -13.29
C VAL A 210 -7.53 22.83 -13.06
N ALA A 211 -8.34 21.89 -12.60
CA ALA A 211 -9.76 22.14 -12.32
C ALA A 211 -9.99 22.95 -11.03
N ALA A 212 -9.12 22.79 -10.01
CA ALA A 212 -9.25 23.53 -8.74
C ALA A 212 -8.83 25.01 -8.87
N ILE A 213 -7.90 25.34 -9.79
CA ILE A 213 -7.45 26.71 -10.07
C ILE A 213 -8.49 27.48 -10.90
N SER A 214 -9.37 26.78 -11.62
CA SER A 214 -10.38 27.38 -12.50
C SER A 214 -11.69 27.78 -11.77
N CYS A 215 -11.80 27.51 -10.47
CA CYS A 215 -13.00 27.77 -9.67
C CYS A 215 -12.81 28.86 -8.59
N ASN A 216 -11.81 29.75 -8.72
CA ASN A 216 -11.66 30.96 -7.90
C ASN A 216 -11.82 32.22 -8.70
#